data_9d929395444517ad86c02ee2c66b9d2a
#
_entry.id   9d929395444517ad86c02ee2c66b9d2a
#
_cell.length_a   1.000
_cell.length_b   1.000
_cell.length_c   1.000
_cell.angle_alpha   90.00
_cell.angle_beta   90.00
_cell.angle_gamma   90.00
#
_symmetry.space_group_name_H-M   'P 1'
#
loop_
_entity.id
_entity.type
_entity.pdbx_description
1 polymer ?
#
loop_
_entity_poly.entity_id
_entity_poly.type
_entity_poly.pdbx_seq_one_letter_code
_entity_poly.pdbx_strand_id
1 'polypeptide(L)'
;MTDGVILVFARAPEAGQAKTRLIPKLGPEGAAQLHSRLVHLTLDTATAFHNVSVQLWCSPDPHRSFFSQCRATYEVELHAQSGVDLGERMLNAFNQALTDYDWALLIGTDCPDLNIEDFEQAEQDLNNGIDVVLGPAADGGYYLIGLKRPEPNLFQNIPWGGSEVLSCTYTRLNEAGLTFSQLHEHHDIDRPEDLIRFPRLSDADVT
;
A
#
# COMPACT_ATOMS: atom_id res chain seq x y z
N MET A 1 -21.19 10.70 9.25
CA MET A 1 -19.75 10.49 8.93
C MET A 1 -19.76 9.47 7.82
N THR A 2 -18.96 9.68 6.79
CA THR A 2 -18.80 8.73 5.70
C THR A 2 -17.93 7.57 6.19
N ASP A 3 -18.36 6.34 5.95
CA ASP A 3 -17.60 5.16 6.37
C ASP A 3 -16.46 4.88 5.36
N GLY A 4 -15.24 4.85 5.84
CA GLY A 4 -14.06 4.59 5.03
C GLY A 4 -13.36 3.28 5.37
N VAL A 5 -12.50 2.83 4.47
CA VAL A 5 -11.67 1.64 4.67
C VAL A 5 -10.25 1.83 4.16
N ILE A 6 -9.27 1.30 4.91
CA ILE A 6 -7.88 1.19 4.46
C ILE A 6 -7.61 -0.23 3.99
N LEU A 7 -7.15 -0.37 2.74
CA LEU A 7 -6.79 -1.62 2.09
C LEU A 7 -5.27 -1.76 2.10
N VAL A 8 -4.72 -2.55 3.01
CA VAL A 8 -3.28 -2.80 3.12
C VAL A 8 -2.89 -3.94 2.19
N PHE A 9 -2.15 -3.65 1.13
CA PHE A 9 -1.65 -4.66 0.18
C PHE A 9 -0.31 -5.21 0.64
N ALA A 10 -0.31 -6.47 1.09
CA ALA A 10 0.90 -7.11 1.57
C ALA A 10 1.19 -8.44 0.85
N ARG A 11 2.50 -8.69 0.67
CA ARG A 11 3.02 -9.99 0.25
C ARG A 11 3.48 -10.77 1.48
N ALA A 12 3.39 -12.10 1.43
CA ALA A 12 3.96 -12.94 2.49
C ALA A 12 5.49 -12.75 2.56
N PRO A 13 6.09 -12.58 3.77
CA PRO A 13 7.52 -12.38 3.93
C PRO A 13 8.29 -13.69 3.83
N GLU A 14 8.31 -14.27 2.64
CA GLU A 14 8.99 -15.54 2.37
C GLU A 14 10.43 -15.30 1.89
N ALA A 15 11.39 -16.01 2.51
CA ALA A 15 12.79 -15.94 2.13
C ALA A 15 12.99 -16.26 0.62
N GLY A 16 13.74 -15.42 -0.06
CA GLY A 16 13.96 -15.52 -1.50
C GLY A 16 12.83 -15.01 -2.39
N GLN A 17 11.68 -14.62 -1.83
CA GLN A 17 10.52 -14.15 -2.60
C GLN A 17 10.12 -12.70 -2.27
N ALA A 18 10.34 -12.25 -1.03
CA ALA A 18 10.10 -10.87 -0.61
C ALA A 18 11.39 -10.05 -0.69
N LYS A 19 11.27 -8.79 -1.12
CA LYS A 19 12.39 -7.82 -1.17
C LYS A 19 13.65 -8.39 -1.84
N THR A 20 13.49 -9.04 -2.98
CA THR A 20 14.58 -9.77 -3.67
C THR A 20 15.75 -8.87 -4.06
N ARG A 21 15.52 -7.58 -4.30
CA ARG A 21 16.58 -6.60 -4.59
C ARG A 21 17.47 -6.29 -3.39
N LEU A 22 17.01 -6.58 -2.16
CA LEU A 22 17.77 -6.43 -0.92
C LEU A 22 18.57 -7.69 -0.55
N ILE A 23 18.32 -8.83 -1.17
CA ILE A 23 19.02 -10.10 -0.89
C ILE A 23 20.55 -9.98 -0.98
N PRO A 24 21.14 -9.28 -1.94
CA PRO A 24 22.61 -9.12 -1.98
C PRO A 24 23.21 -8.43 -0.75
N LYS A 25 22.41 -7.62 -0.02
CA LYS A 25 22.83 -6.89 1.17
C LYS A 25 22.47 -7.60 2.46
N LEU A 26 21.24 -8.17 2.54
CA LEU A 26 20.65 -8.68 3.78
C LEU A 26 20.59 -10.23 3.85
N GLY A 27 20.86 -10.91 2.74
CA GLY A 27 20.50 -12.33 2.58
C GLY A 27 18.98 -12.53 2.41
N PRO A 28 18.55 -13.73 2.00
CA PRO A 28 17.13 -14.01 1.75
C PRO A 28 16.29 -13.93 3.03
N GLU A 29 16.80 -14.41 4.15
CA GLU A 29 16.12 -14.36 5.45
C GLU A 29 16.03 -12.93 5.98
N GLY A 30 17.11 -12.14 5.92
CA GLY A 30 17.13 -10.75 6.35
C GLY A 30 16.20 -9.88 5.52
N ALA A 31 16.11 -10.11 4.21
CA ALA A 31 15.17 -9.41 3.33
C ALA A 31 13.70 -9.74 3.69
N ALA A 32 13.40 -11.01 4.00
CA ALA A 32 12.08 -11.42 4.45
C ALA A 32 11.72 -10.85 5.84
N GLN A 33 12.67 -10.82 6.78
CA GLN A 33 12.49 -10.23 8.11
C GLN A 33 12.21 -8.73 8.01
N LEU A 34 12.97 -7.99 7.18
CA LEU A 34 12.71 -6.58 6.93
C LEU A 34 11.31 -6.36 6.36
N HIS A 35 10.91 -7.17 5.38
CA HIS A 35 9.56 -7.08 4.80
C HIS A 35 8.48 -7.33 5.86
N SER A 36 8.67 -8.34 6.72
CA SER A 36 7.76 -8.59 7.85
C SER A 36 7.64 -7.37 8.76
N ARG A 37 8.75 -6.72 9.13
CA ARG A 37 8.76 -5.50 9.96
C ARG A 37 8.01 -4.36 9.27
N LEU A 38 8.20 -4.16 7.97
CA LEU A 38 7.50 -3.13 7.20
C LEU A 38 5.99 -3.36 7.17
N VAL A 39 5.53 -4.60 6.99
CA VAL A 39 4.10 -4.94 7.08
C VAL A 39 3.54 -4.59 8.45
N HIS A 40 4.24 -4.94 9.53
CA HIS A 40 3.80 -4.60 10.88
C HIS A 40 3.75 -3.09 11.11
N LEU A 41 4.77 -2.33 10.70
CA LEU A 41 4.78 -0.87 10.80
C LEU A 41 3.58 -0.24 10.07
N THR A 42 3.29 -0.71 8.86
CA THR A 42 2.12 -0.23 8.10
C THR A 42 0.82 -0.56 8.82
N LEU A 43 0.67 -1.76 9.36
CA LEU A 43 -0.53 -2.15 10.12
C LEU A 43 -0.66 -1.36 11.43
N ASP A 44 0.46 -1.12 12.16
CA ASP A 44 0.46 -0.27 13.35
C ASP A 44 -0.09 1.13 13.04
N THR A 45 0.39 1.75 11.93
CA THR A 45 -0.08 3.07 11.51
C THR A 45 -1.55 3.04 11.05
N ALA A 46 -1.92 2.06 10.22
CA ALA A 46 -3.27 1.96 9.68
C ALA A 46 -4.32 1.72 10.77
N THR A 47 -4.03 0.84 11.74
CA THR A 47 -4.98 0.52 12.82
C THR A 47 -5.02 1.59 13.92
N ALA A 48 -4.00 2.46 14.00
CA ALA A 48 -4.03 3.63 14.89
C ALA A 48 -4.90 4.78 14.35
N PHE A 49 -5.26 4.75 13.06
CA PHE A 49 -6.18 5.72 12.47
C PHE A 49 -7.62 5.39 12.87
N HIS A 50 -8.20 6.19 13.76
CA HIS A 50 -9.44 5.87 14.45
C HIS A 50 -10.69 5.96 13.57
N ASN A 51 -11.67 5.10 13.86
CA ASN A 51 -12.99 5.05 13.23
C ASN A 51 -12.99 4.68 11.74
N VAL A 52 -11.94 4.01 11.26
CA VAL A 52 -11.82 3.51 9.89
C VAL A 52 -11.53 2.01 9.94
N SER A 53 -12.22 1.24 9.11
CA SER A 53 -11.96 -0.20 8.98
C SER A 53 -10.62 -0.44 8.28
N VAL A 54 -9.90 -1.50 8.69
CA VAL A 54 -8.65 -1.90 8.04
C VAL A 54 -8.78 -3.33 7.53
N GLN A 55 -8.48 -3.52 6.25
CA GLN A 55 -8.47 -4.83 5.59
C GLN A 55 -7.06 -5.16 5.12
N LEU A 56 -6.59 -6.38 5.37
CA LEU A 56 -5.29 -6.87 4.90
C LEU A 56 -5.49 -7.74 3.65
N TRP A 57 -5.07 -7.21 2.50
CA TRP A 57 -5.14 -7.85 1.19
C TRP A 57 -3.85 -8.62 0.91
N CYS A 58 -3.94 -9.95 0.92
CA CYS A 58 -2.83 -10.89 1.03
C CYS A 58 -2.42 -11.49 -0.32
N SER A 59 -1.12 -11.57 -0.57
CA SER A 59 -0.54 -12.28 -1.71
C SER A 59 0.60 -13.20 -1.23
N PRO A 60 0.74 -14.45 -1.72
CA PRO A 60 -0.11 -15.11 -2.74
C PRO A 60 -1.40 -15.70 -2.16
N ASP A 61 -1.50 -15.93 -0.85
CA ASP A 61 -2.58 -16.67 -0.21
C ASP A 61 -2.82 -16.13 1.23
N PRO A 62 -4.05 -15.71 1.59
CA PRO A 62 -4.38 -15.21 2.94
C PRO A 62 -4.25 -16.29 4.05
N HIS A 63 -4.21 -17.59 3.69
CA HIS A 63 -4.06 -18.67 4.67
C HIS A 63 -2.61 -18.91 5.14
N ARG A 64 -1.64 -18.12 4.66
CA ARG A 64 -0.27 -18.15 5.18
C ARG A 64 -0.25 -17.81 6.66
N SER A 65 0.57 -18.51 7.44
CA SER A 65 0.66 -18.34 8.91
C SER A 65 0.96 -16.90 9.32
N PHE A 66 1.78 -16.19 8.55
CA PHE A 66 2.09 -14.78 8.76
C PHE A 66 0.83 -13.90 8.78
N PHE A 67 -0.04 -14.05 7.80
CA PHE A 67 -1.28 -13.26 7.74
C PHE A 67 -2.28 -13.64 8.83
N SER A 68 -2.32 -14.93 9.22
CA SER A 68 -3.12 -15.36 10.37
C SER A 68 -2.65 -14.73 11.68
N GLN A 69 -1.32 -14.53 11.85
CA GLN A 69 -0.75 -13.81 12.98
C GLN A 69 -1.12 -12.31 12.92
N CYS A 70 -0.97 -11.66 11.76
CA CYS A 70 -1.40 -10.27 11.58
C CYS A 70 -2.87 -10.07 11.95
N ARG A 71 -3.77 -10.96 11.47
CA ARG A 71 -5.19 -10.91 11.83
C ARG A 71 -5.41 -10.98 13.34
N ALA A 72 -4.71 -11.86 14.03
CA ALA A 72 -4.87 -12.03 15.47
C ALA A 72 -4.31 -10.83 16.27
N THR A 73 -3.24 -10.20 15.76
CA THR A 73 -2.59 -9.08 16.44
C THR A 73 -3.33 -7.76 16.23
N TYR A 74 -3.82 -7.51 15.01
CA TYR A 74 -4.39 -6.23 14.58
C TYR A 74 -5.92 -6.25 14.45
N GLU A 75 -6.56 -7.41 14.64
CA GLU A 75 -8.01 -7.62 14.50
C GLU A 75 -8.54 -7.23 13.11
N VAL A 76 -7.72 -7.38 12.05
CA VAL A 76 -8.06 -7.03 10.67
C VAL A 76 -8.67 -8.19 9.90
N GLU A 77 -9.52 -7.88 8.91
CA GLU A 77 -10.03 -8.87 7.96
C GLU A 77 -8.99 -9.22 6.90
N LEU A 78 -8.92 -10.51 6.52
CA LEU A 78 -8.02 -10.99 5.48
C LEU A 78 -8.77 -11.18 4.17
N HIS A 79 -8.22 -10.59 3.10
CA HIS A 79 -8.71 -10.74 1.74
C HIS A 79 -7.61 -11.27 0.81
N ALA A 80 -7.98 -12.01 -0.23
CA ALA A 80 -7.03 -12.45 -1.24
C ALA A 80 -6.90 -11.39 -2.34
N GLN A 81 -5.66 -11.03 -2.69
CA GLN A 81 -5.43 -10.27 -3.92
C GLN A 81 -5.73 -11.16 -5.14
N SER A 82 -6.57 -10.70 -6.05
CA SER A 82 -6.94 -11.41 -7.28
C SER A 82 -6.76 -10.51 -8.50
N GLY A 83 -6.14 -11.04 -9.55
CA GLY A 83 -5.84 -10.34 -10.79
C GLY A 83 -4.52 -10.78 -11.39
N VAL A 84 -4.37 -10.58 -12.70
CA VAL A 84 -3.18 -11.02 -13.46
C VAL A 84 -1.97 -10.12 -13.24
N ASP A 85 -2.23 -8.83 -12.93
CA ASP A 85 -1.20 -7.85 -12.59
C ASP A 85 -1.61 -7.00 -11.37
N LEU A 86 -0.75 -6.06 -10.96
CA LEU A 86 -0.99 -5.22 -9.79
C LEU A 86 -2.21 -4.31 -10.00
N GLY A 87 -2.40 -3.77 -11.19
CA GLY A 87 -3.52 -2.87 -11.51
C GLY A 87 -4.87 -3.58 -11.38
N GLU A 88 -4.99 -4.78 -11.96
CA GLU A 88 -6.20 -5.57 -11.84
C GLU A 88 -6.49 -5.97 -10.39
N ARG A 89 -5.44 -6.30 -9.61
CA ARG A 89 -5.59 -6.60 -8.18
C ARG A 89 -6.10 -5.41 -7.38
N MET A 90 -5.56 -4.22 -7.63
CA MET A 90 -6.02 -2.99 -6.98
C MET A 90 -7.46 -2.66 -7.37
N LEU A 91 -7.79 -2.75 -8.66
CA LEU A 91 -9.15 -2.51 -9.15
C LEU A 91 -10.17 -3.47 -8.52
N ASN A 92 -9.83 -4.76 -8.42
CA ASN A 92 -10.69 -5.76 -7.82
C ASN A 92 -10.89 -5.51 -6.31
N ALA A 93 -9.87 -5.06 -5.61
CA ALA A 93 -9.97 -4.68 -4.20
C ALA A 93 -10.89 -3.44 -4.02
N PHE A 94 -10.73 -2.42 -4.85
CA PHE A 94 -11.62 -1.25 -4.82
C PHE A 94 -13.06 -1.62 -5.18
N ASN A 95 -13.29 -2.46 -6.19
CA ASN A 95 -14.62 -2.94 -6.56
C ASN A 95 -15.33 -3.64 -5.38
N GLN A 96 -14.58 -4.43 -4.61
CA GLN A 96 -15.14 -5.13 -3.47
C GLN A 96 -15.38 -4.17 -2.29
N ALA A 97 -14.39 -3.37 -1.92
CA ALA A 97 -14.45 -2.50 -0.76
C ALA A 97 -15.52 -1.39 -0.92
N LEU A 98 -15.58 -0.74 -2.08
CA LEU A 98 -16.51 0.37 -2.34
C LEU A 98 -17.98 -0.08 -2.55
N THR A 99 -18.29 -1.37 -2.34
CA THR A 99 -19.65 -1.86 -2.20
C THR A 99 -20.22 -1.50 -0.82
N ASP A 100 -19.37 -1.50 0.21
CA ASP A 100 -19.78 -1.36 1.60
C ASP A 100 -19.30 -0.05 2.24
N TYR A 101 -18.31 0.63 1.62
CA TYR A 101 -17.69 1.84 2.13
C TYR A 101 -17.82 3.02 1.16
N ASP A 102 -17.93 4.23 1.70
CA ASP A 102 -18.06 5.47 0.91
C ASP A 102 -16.75 5.90 0.23
N TRP A 103 -15.61 5.50 0.82
CA TRP A 103 -14.28 5.70 0.25
C TRP A 103 -13.32 4.61 0.71
N ALA A 104 -12.27 4.40 -0.07
CA ALA A 104 -11.21 3.45 0.25
C ALA A 104 -9.82 4.06 -0.03
N LEU A 105 -8.87 3.85 0.87
CA LEU A 105 -7.45 4.12 0.68
C LEU A 105 -6.73 2.79 0.50
N LEU A 106 -6.05 2.60 -0.62
CA LEU A 106 -5.19 1.44 -0.84
C LEU A 106 -3.74 1.86 -0.64
N ILE A 107 -3.02 1.13 0.22
CA ILE A 107 -1.62 1.40 0.57
C ILE A 107 -0.76 0.16 0.38
N GLY A 108 0.50 0.39 -0.04
CA GLY A 108 1.56 -0.61 0.00
C GLY A 108 2.17 -0.74 1.40
N THR A 109 3.14 -1.65 1.55
CA THR A 109 3.85 -1.89 2.81
C THR A 109 5.34 -1.56 2.73
N ASP A 110 5.76 -0.82 1.72
CA ASP A 110 7.18 -0.58 1.43
C ASP A 110 7.69 0.78 1.91
N CYS A 111 6.77 1.64 2.40
CA CYS A 111 7.01 3.02 2.79
C CYS A 111 6.97 3.18 4.32
N PRO A 112 8.10 3.19 5.03
CA PRO A 112 8.14 3.33 6.49
C PRO A 112 7.84 4.74 6.99
N ASP A 113 7.83 5.75 6.10
CA ASP A 113 7.49 7.13 6.43
C ASP A 113 5.97 7.38 6.47
N LEU A 114 5.15 6.40 6.04
CA LEU A 114 3.69 6.47 6.11
C LEU A 114 3.23 6.78 7.54
N ASN A 115 2.37 7.78 7.69
CA ASN A 115 1.91 8.27 8.98
C ASN A 115 0.41 8.59 8.97
N ILE A 116 -0.15 8.94 10.14
CA ILE A 116 -1.58 9.21 10.30
C ILE A 116 -2.03 10.47 9.54
N GLU A 117 -1.18 11.47 9.46
CA GLU A 117 -1.46 12.72 8.75
C GLU A 117 -1.72 12.49 7.26
N ASP A 118 -1.09 11.48 6.65
CA ASP A 118 -1.38 11.07 5.26
C ASP A 118 -2.83 10.58 5.11
N PHE A 119 -3.33 9.81 6.07
CA PHE A 119 -4.70 9.31 6.06
C PHE A 119 -5.71 10.43 6.34
N GLU A 120 -5.41 11.30 7.32
CA GLU A 120 -6.26 12.45 7.64
C GLU A 120 -6.44 13.37 6.43
N GLN A 121 -5.35 13.69 5.73
CA GLN A 121 -5.40 14.53 4.54
C GLN A 121 -6.14 13.84 3.39
N ALA A 122 -5.88 12.53 3.17
CA ALA A 122 -6.57 11.77 2.13
C ALA A 122 -8.07 11.69 2.38
N GLU A 123 -8.51 11.39 3.60
CA GLU A 123 -9.91 11.38 4.00
C GLU A 123 -10.55 12.75 3.78
N GLN A 124 -9.89 13.82 4.25
CA GLN A 124 -10.38 15.18 4.11
C GLN A 124 -10.58 15.56 2.64
N ASP A 125 -9.63 15.25 1.77
CA ASP A 125 -9.69 15.58 0.35
C ASP A 125 -10.85 14.83 -0.33
N LEU A 126 -10.99 13.52 -0.09
CA LEU A 126 -12.08 12.71 -0.61
C LEU A 126 -13.45 13.25 -0.12
N ASN A 127 -13.58 13.61 1.17
CA ASN A 127 -14.81 14.18 1.72
C ASN A 127 -15.12 15.56 1.16
N ASN A 128 -14.13 16.34 0.76
CA ASN A 128 -14.27 17.64 0.10
C ASN A 128 -14.58 17.55 -1.40
N GLY A 129 -14.74 16.33 -1.94
CA GLY A 129 -15.19 16.12 -3.32
C GLY A 129 -14.09 15.91 -4.34
N ILE A 130 -12.84 15.70 -3.91
CA ILE A 130 -11.76 15.21 -4.77
C ILE A 130 -12.09 13.76 -5.16
N ASP A 131 -11.92 13.42 -6.44
CA ASP A 131 -12.21 12.09 -6.96
C ASP A 131 -11.12 11.08 -6.60
N VAL A 132 -9.85 11.50 -6.65
CA VAL A 132 -8.68 10.64 -6.43
C VAL A 132 -7.63 11.34 -5.57
N VAL A 133 -7.10 10.63 -4.58
CA VAL A 133 -5.94 11.08 -3.78
C VAL A 133 -4.74 10.19 -4.09
N LEU A 134 -3.58 10.78 -4.33
CA LEU A 134 -2.33 10.05 -4.58
C LEU A 134 -1.28 10.43 -3.56
N GLY A 135 -0.63 9.45 -2.95
CA GLY A 135 0.59 9.60 -2.14
C GLY A 135 1.81 9.15 -2.96
N PRO A 136 2.58 10.07 -3.56
CA PRO A 136 3.71 9.72 -4.41
C PRO A 136 4.81 9.00 -3.67
N ALA A 137 5.46 8.04 -4.34
CA ALA A 137 6.69 7.42 -3.90
C ALA A 137 7.88 7.90 -4.74
N ALA A 138 9.04 8.07 -4.12
CA ALA A 138 10.23 8.60 -4.75
C ALA A 138 10.79 7.73 -5.91
N ASP A 139 10.34 6.47 -5.99
CA ASP A 139 10.68 5.54 -7.09
C ASP A 139 9.89 5.80 -8.39
N GLY A 140 8.93 6.74 -8.36
CA GLY A 140 8.02 7.06 -9.48
C GLY A 140 6.71 6.28 -9.47
N GLY A 141 6.41 5.57 -8.38
CA GLY A 141 5.13 4.97 -8.04
C GLY A 141 4.30 5.83 -7.12
N TYR A 142 3.42 5.18 -6.38
CA TYR A 142 2.69 5.79 -5.26
C TYR A 142 2.55 4.79 -4.12
N TYR A 143 2.67 5.27 -2.88
CA TYR A 143 2.49 4.48 -1.67
C TYR A 143 1.03 4.39 -1.24
N LEU A 144 0.21 5.36 -1.71
CA LEU A 144 -1.21 5.46 -1.41
C LEU A 144 -1.98 5.88 -2.65
N ILE A 145 -3.15 5.26 -2.87
CA ILE A 145 -4.18 5.75 -3.78
C ILE A 145 -5.54 5.68 -3.08
N GLY A 146 -6.29 6.79 -3.07
CA GLY A 146 -7.62 6.92 -2.47
C GLY A 146 -8.69 7.15 -3.51
N LEU A 147 -9.84 6.44 -3.40
CA LEU A 147 -10.97 6.52 -4.33
C LEU A 147 -12.30 6.49 -3.57
N LYS A 148 -13.34 7.14 -4.18
CA LYS A 148 -14.75 7.04 -3.75
C LYS A 148 -15.58 6.11 -4.63
N ARG A 149 -15.11 5.77 -5.80
CA ARG A 149 -15.71 4.83 -6.75
C ARG A 149 -14.61 4.13 -7.54
N PRO A 150 -14.85 2.91 -8.00
CA PRO A 150 -13.89 2.24 -8.88
C PRO A 150 -13.69 3.01 -10.18
N GLU A 151 -12.42 3.19 -10.57
CA GLU A 151 -12.02 3.90 -11.80
C GLU A 151 -11.11 3.00 -12.65
N PRO A 152 -11.68 2.09 -13.47
CA PRO A 152 -10.92 1.06 -14.19
C PRO A 152 -9.79 1.63 -15.06
N ASN A 153 -10.00 2.81 -15.65
CA ASN A 153 -9.01 3.43 -16.54
C ASN A 153 -7.69 3.79 -15.84
N LEU A 154 -7.70 4.00 -14.52
CA LEU A 154 -6.50 4.31 -13.75
C LEU A 154 -5.55 3.12 -13.62
N PHE A 155 -6.05 1.91 -13.83
CA PHE A 155 -5.30 0.67 -13.60
C PHE A 155 -4.94 -0.08 -14.88
N GLN A 156 -5.47 0.33 -16.03
CA GLN A 156 -5.26 -0.34 -17.30
C GLN A 156 -4.06 0.22 -18.07
N ASN A 157 -3.24 -0.71 -18.61
CA ASN A 157 -2.06 -0.36 -19.41
C ASN A 157 -1.06 0.55 -18.71
N ILE A 158 -0.87 0.35 -17.39
CA ILE A 158 0.15 1.00 -16.58
C ILE A 158 1.38 0.07 -16.52
N PRO A 159 2.61 0.59 -16.70
CA PRO A 159 3.83 -0.22 -16.63
C PRO A 159 4.22 -0.48 -15.17
N TRP A 160 3.43 -1.34 -14.49
CA TRP A 160 3.62 -1.63 -13.07
C TRP A 160 5.03 -2.05 -12.71
N GLY A 161 5.55 -1.49 -11.60
CA GLY A 161 6.91 -1.73 -11.10
C GLY A 161 8.00 -0.91 -11.80
N GLY A 162 7.61 0.01 -12.68
CA GLY A 162 8.49 0.99 -13.31
C GLY A 162 8.34 2.39 -12.71
N SER A 163 9.32 3.27 -13.01
CA SER A 163 9.32 4.67 -12.54
C SER A 163 8.29 5.58 -13.24
N GLU A 164 7.55 5.05 -14.21
CA GLU A 164 6.57 5.81 -14.99
C GLU A 164 5.13 5.62 -14.49
N VAL A 165 4.91 4.84 -13.43
CA VAL A 165 3.58 4.52 -12.90
C VAL A 165 2.82 5.80 -12.55
N LEU A 166 3.41 6.68 -11.75
CA LEU A 166 2.76 7.93 -11.31
C LEU A 166 2.46 8.86 -12.49
N SER A 167 3.39 9.04 -13.42
CA SER A 167 3.19 9.90 -14.59
C SER A 167 2.11 9.36 -15.54
N CYS A 168 2.05 8.03 -15.73
CA CYS A 168 0.97 7.39 -16.46
C CYS A 168 -0.38 7.57 -15.76
N THR A 169 -0.41 7.45 -14.42
CA THR A 169 -1.64 7.67 -13.64
C THR A 169 -2.14 9.10 -13.78
N TYR A 170 -1.27 10.12 -13.72
CA TYR A 170 -1.67 11.51 -13.99
C TYR A 170 -2.25 11.71 -15.40
N THR A 171 -1.67 11.04 -16.40
CA THR A 171 -2.21 11.09 -17.76
C THR A 171 -3.63 10.54 -17.79
N ARG A 172 -3.88 9.39 -17.14
CA ARG A 172 -5.22 8.78 -17.08
C ARG A 172 -6.23 9.64 -16.31
N LEU A 173 -5.82 10.28 -15.21
CA LEU A 173 -6.67 11.21 -14.46
C LEU A 173 -7.14 12.36 -15.33
N ASN A 174 -6.21 12.99 -16.06
CA ASN A 174 -6.53 14.09 -16.98
C ASN A 174 -7.42 13.65 -18.15
N GLU A 175 -7.15 12.50 -18.76
CA GLU A 175 -7.97 11.92 -19.82
C GLU A 175 -9.40 11.63 -19.35
N ALA A 176 -9.57 11.19 -18.10
CA ALA A 176 -10.86 10.90 -17.50
C ALA A 176 -11.60 12.17 -16.96
N GLY A 177 -10.93 13.31 -16.91
CA GLY A 177 -11.46 14.55 -16.33
C GLY A 177 -11.72 14.47 -14.84
N LEU A 178 -10.95 13.61 -14.11
CA LEU A 178 -11.06 13.42 -12.66
C LEU A 178 -10.27 14.48 -11.93
N THR A 179 -10.85 15.00 -10.84
CA THR A 179 -10.14 15.85 -9.91
C THR A 179 -9.24 15.01 -9.01
N PHE A 180 -8.04 15.49 -8.75
CA PHE A 180 -7.14 14.76 -7.84
C PHE A 180 -6.34 15.70 -6.96
N SER A 181 -5.93 15.18 -5.80
CA SER A 181 -4.95 15.80 -4.90
C SER A 181 -3.73 14.91 -4.74
N GLN A 182 -2.65 15.53 -4.30
CA GLN A 182 -1.38 14.85 -4.08
C GLN A 182 -0.94 15.11 -2.64
N LEU A 183 -0.66 14.03 -1.91
CA LEU A 183 -0.05 14.05 -0.59
C LEU A 183 1.45 14.33 -0.67
N HIS A 184 2.10 14.40 0.47
CA HIS A 184 3.55 14.50 0.54
C HIS A 184 4.24 13.26 -0.08
N GLU A 185 5.35 13.47 -0.77
CA GLU A 185 6.16 12.37 -1.33
C GLU A 185 6.92 11.66 -0.21
N HIS A 186 6.88 10.33 -0.22
CA HIS A 186 7.60 9.48 0.73
C HIS A 186 8.62 8.57 0.02
N HIS A 187 9.49 7.96 0.84
CA HIS A 187 10.51 7.02 0.35
C HIS A 187 10.13 5.59 0.72
N ASP A 188 10.17 4.71 -0.27
CA ASP A 188 10.06 3.27 -0.09
C ASP A 188 11.43 2.62 0.17
N ILE A 189 11.43 1.42 0.74
CA ILE A 189 12.63 0.59 0.88
C ILE A 189 12.54 -0.56 -0.11
N ASP A 190 13.25 -0.45 -1.22
CA ASP A 190 13.27 -1.49 -2.26
C ASP A 190 14.70 -1.91 -2.66
N ARG A 191 15.70 -1.04 -2.45
CA ARG A 191 17.11 -1.24 -2.81
C ARG A 191 18.04 -1.03 -1.62
N PRO A 192 19.29 -1.58 -1.68
CA PRO A 192 20.28 -1.43 -0.60
C PRO A 192 20.58 0.02 -0.19
N GLU A 193 20.55 0.94 -1.15
CA GLU A 193 20.76 2.37 -0.94
C GLU A 193 19.65 3.02 -0.11
N ASP A 194 18.43 2.53 -0.19
CA ASP A 194 17.29 3.09 0.54
C ASP A 194 17.44 2.88 2.06
N LEU A 195 18.12 1.79 2.47
CA LEU A 195 18.38 1.48 3.88
C LEU A 195 19.18 2.57 4.58
N ILE A 196 19.94 3.39 3.86
CA ILE A 196 20.73 4.49 4.44
C ILE A 196 19.80 5.54 5.09
N ARG A 197 18.62 5.73 4.54
CA ARG A 197 17.61 6.66 5.08
C ARG A 197 16.94 6.12 6.34
N PHE A 198 16.90 4.81 6.50
CA PHE A 198 16.19 4.12 7.58
C PHE A 198 17.13 3.23 8.41
N PRO A 199 18.16 3.80 9.09
CA PRO A 199 19.17 3.02 9.79
C PRO A 199 18.60 2.10 10.86
N ARG A 200 17.48 2.49 11.52
CA ARG A 200 16.79 1.68 12.53
C ARG A 200 16.17 0.39 11.97
N LEU A 201 15.96 0.32 10.65
CA LEU A 201 15.42 -0.87 9.98
C LEU A 201 16.52 -1.74 9.37
N SER A 202 17.73 -1.19 9.18
CA SER A 202 18.88 -1.91 8.64
C SER A 202 19.62 -2.75 9.68
N ASP A 203 19.53 -2.38 10.97
CA ASP A 203 20.16 -3.13 12.05
C ASP A 203 19.34 -4.38 12.33
N ALA A 204 19.97 -5.53 12.03
CA ALA A 204 19.43 -6.85 12.32
C ALA A 204 19.56 -7.17 13.82
N ASP A 205 19.23 -6.24 14.72
CA ASP A 205 19.09 -6.54 16.13
C ASP A 205 17.76 -7.22 16.39
N VAL A 206 17.85 -8.52 16.17
CA VAL A 206 16.94 -9.53 16.64
C VAL A 206 17.15 -9.67 18.14
N THR A 207 16.20 -9.29 18.92
CA THR A 207 15.92 -9.95 20.20
C THR A 207 14.47 -10.37 20.24
#